data_9a9bca17f9aa85d00870438cf903c929
#
_entry.id   9a9bca17f9aa85d00870438cf903c929
#
_cell.length_a   1.000
_cell.length_b   1.000
_cell.length_c   1.000
_cell.angle_alpha   90.00
_cell.angle_beta   90.00
_cell.angle_gamma   90.00
#
_symmetry.space_group_name_H-M   'P 1'
#
loop_
_entity.id
_entity.type
_entity.pdbx_description
1 polymer ?
#
loop_
_entity_poly.entity_id
_entity_poly.type
_entity_poly.pdbx_seq_one_letter_code
_entity_poly.pdbx_strand_id
1 'polypeptide(L)'
;MLVKYQLMSNNPKIFVLDTNVLLHDHKALGNFQENDVVIPIIVLEELDKFKKGNDQINFNAREFARSLDKILGDKMLNGWISMGPGRGRLKVELGHPFPDMMQDSFYEDTPDHRILVVAQYMKENYPERMVILITKDVNLRIKSKALGIEAQDYLTDKVRDESIVSISKGVILSLIHI
;
A
#
# COMPACT_ATOMS: atom_id res chain seq x y z
N MET A 1 -13.92 20.28 9.16
CA MET A 1 -13.86 18.94 8.55
C MET A 1 -13.54 18.97 7.05
N LEU A 2 -14.24 19.74 6.23
CA LEU A 2 -13.99 19.90 4.78
C LEU A 2 -12.59 20.42 4.42
N VAL A 3 -12.04 21.38 5.17
CA VAL A 3 -10.70 21.93 4.91
C VAL A 3 -9.60 20.89 5.13
N LYS A 4 -9.73 20.01 6.12
CA LYS A 4 -8.77 18.92 6.36
C LYS A 4 -8.79 17.90 5.23
N TYR A 5 -9.96 17.58 4.68
CA TYR A 5 -10.12 16.70 3.53
C TYR A 5 -9.52 17.30 2.24
N GLN A 6 -9.67 18.59 2.05
CA GLN A 6 -9.14 19.31 0.89
C GLN A 6 -7.61 19.45 0.93
N LEU A 7 -7.02 19.62 2.13
CA LEU A 7 -5.57 19.61 2.33
C LEU A 7 -4.96 18.21 2.12
N MET A 8 -5.68 17.15 2.48
CA MET A 8 -5.22 15.77 2.25
C MET A 8 -5.28 15.37 0.76
N SER A 9 -6.11 16.02 -0.05
CA SER A 9 -6.23 15.72 -1.48
C SER A 9 -5.08 16.23 -2.34
N ASN A 10 -4.29 17.19 -1.84
CA ASN A 10 -3.17 17.77 -2.58
C ASN A 10 -1.80 17.14 -2.26
N ASN A 11 -1.72 16.32 -1.21
CA ASN A 11 -0.48 15.63 -0.86
C ASN A 11 -0.42 14.24 -1.52
N PRO A 12 0.75 13.81 -2.01
CA PRO A 12 0.92 12.44 -2.50
C PRO A 12 0.46 11.43 -1.44
N LYS A 13 -0.32 10.44 -1.86
CA LYS A 13 -0.79 9.36 -0.99
C LYS A 13 0.37 8.45 -0.59
N ILE A 14 0.17 7.67 0.46
CA ILE A 14 1.06 6.59 0.86
C ILE A 14 0.32 5.27 0.65
N PHE A 15 0.87 4.41 -0.20
CA PHE A 15 0.35 3.08 -0.44
C PHE A 15 1.20 2.04 0.29
N VAL A 16 0.58 1.28 1.19
CA VAL A 16 1.20 0.15 1.87
C VAL A 16 0.84 -1.11 1.09
N LEU A 17 1.84 -1.85 0.63
CA LEU A 17 1.61 -3.02 -0.23
C LEU A 17 1.62 -4.32 0.56
N ASP A 18 0.67 -5.18 0.23
CA ASP A 18 0.61 -6.56 0.67
C ASP A 18 1.42 -7.48 -0.28
N THR A 19 1.86 -8.61 0.23
CA THR A 19 2.66 -9.63 -0.48
C THR A 19 1.97 -10.11 -1.75
N ASN A 20 0.66 -10.37 -1.69
CA ASN A 20 -0.09 -10.92 -2.83
C ASN A 20 -0.16 -9.96 -4.03
N VAL A 21 -0.02 -8.64 -3.81
CA VAL A 21 0.10 -7.66 -4.90
C VAL A 21 1.35 -7.92 -5.73
N LEU A 22 2.49 -8.11 -5.05
CA LEU A 22 3.79 -8.31 -5.68
C LEU A 22 3.95 -9.69 -6.30
N LEU A 23 3.31 -10.70 -5.71
CA LEU A 23 3.21 -12.05 -6.28
C LEU A 23 2.34 -12.08 -7.54
N HIS A 24 1.36 -11.18 -7.63
CA HIS A 24 0.49 -11.03 -8.80
C HIS A 24 1.16 -10.22 -9.91
N ASP A 25 1.84 -9.12 -9.55
CA ASP A 25 2.48 -8.20 -10.49
C ASP A 25 3.82 -7.69 -9.96
N HIS A 26 4.92 -8.23 -10.49
CA HIS A 26 6.28 -7.80 -10.12
C HIS A 26 6.60 -6.36 -10.53
N LYS A 27 5.81 -5.76 -11.43
CA LYS A 27 5.96 -4.37 -11.88
C LYS A 27 5.07 -3.40 -11.12
N ALA A 28 4.37 -3.85 -10.07
CA ALA A 28 3.40 -3.06 -9.32
C ALA A 28 3.91 -1.68 -8.89
N LEU A 29 5.20 -1.55 -8.51
CA LEU A 29 5.78 -0.26 -8.12
C LEU A 29 5.65 0.83 -9.19
N GLY A 30 5.56 0.44 -10.45
CA GLY A 30 5.38 1.37 -11.57
C GLY A 30 3.98 1.98 -11.68
N ASN A 31 3.00 1.43 -10.98
CA ASN A 31 1.60 1.78 -11.14
C ASN A 31 1.10 2.85 -10.13
N PHE A 32 1.95 3.29 -9.21
CA PHE A 32 1.59 4.26 -8.16
C PHE A 32 1.92 5.71 -8.49
N GLN A 33 2.44 5.98 -9.68
CA GLN A 33 2.71 7.32 -10.23
C GLN A 33 3.55 8.18 -9.26
N GLU A 34 3.09 9.38 -8.91
CA GLU A 34 3.75 10.33 -8.00
C GLU A 34 3.56 9.98 -6.51
N ASN A 35 2.77 8.96 -6.20
CA ASN A 35 2.49 8.58 -4.81
C ASN A 35 3.62 7.76 -4.20
N ASP A 36 3.77 7.86 -2.89
CA ASP A 36 4.77 7.12 -2.15
C ASP A 36 4.31 5.68 -1.87
N VAL A 37 5.25 4.75 -1.86
CA VAL A 37 5.00 3.33 -1.61
C VAL A 37 5.78 2.86 -0.39
N VAL A 38 5.11 2.11 0.47
CA VAL A 38 5.69 1.45 1.64
C VAL A 38 5.60 -0.05 1.47
N ILE A 39 6.72 -0.72 1.64
CA ILE A 39 6.80 -2.19 1.69
C ILE A 39 7.14 -2.57 3.13
N PRO A 40 6.20 -3.20 3.86
CA PRO A 40 6.51 -3.78 5.16
C PRO A 40 7.60 -4.83 5.05
N ILE A 41 8.52 -4.87 6.01
CA ILE A 41 9.63 -5.86 5.98
C ILE A 41 9.11 -7.31 5.93
N ILE A 42 7.99 -7.58 6.57
CA ILE A 42 7.35 -8.90 6.56
C ILE A 42 6.98 -9.36 5.14
N VAL A 43 6.65 -8.42 4.25
CA VAL A 43 6.35 -8.71 2.83
C VAL A 43 7.59 -9.26 2.14
N LEU A 44 8.78 -8.73 2.42
CA LEU A 44 10.04 -9.25 1.86
C LEU A 44 10.35 -10.65 2.38
N GLU A 45 10.09 -10.91 3.66
CA GLU A 45 10.24 -12.25 4.26
C GLU A 45 9.28 -13.27 3.64
N GLU A 46 8.06 -12.87 3.36
CA GLU A 46 7.09 -13.73 2.67
C GLU A 46 7.48 -13.99 1.22
N LEU A 47 7.90 -12.96 0.48
CA LEU A 47 8.38 -13.12 -0.90
C LEU A 47 9.54 -14.11 -1.01
N ASP A 48 10.42 -14.17 -0.01
CA ASP A 48 11.52 -15.13 0.01
C ASP A 48 11.04 -16.59 -0.01
N LYS A 49 9.91 -16.89 0.61
CA LYS A 49 9.30 -18.23 0.59
C LYS A 49 8.85 -18.66 -0.80
N PHE A 50 8.51 -17.69 -1.66
CA PHE A 50 8.02 -17.92 -3.02
C PHE A 50 9.11 -17.86 -4.10
N LYS A 51 10.37 -17.61 -3.77
CA LYS A 51 11.46 -17.54 -4.79
C LYS A 51 11.79 -18.88 -5.44
N LYS A 52 11.46 -20.00 -4.78
CA LYS A 52 11.71 -21.36 -5.27
C LYS A 52 10.47 -21.89 -5.99
N GLY A 53 10.65 -22.43 -7.19
CA GLY A 53 9.58 -23.00 -8.01
C GLY A 53 9.55 -22.40 -9.41
N ASN A 54 8.64 -22.91 -10.24
CA ASN A 54 8.52 -22.57 -11.66
C ASN A 54 7.18 -21.89 -12.02
N ASP A 55 6.31 -21.67 -11.05
CA ASP A 55 5.03 -21.01 -11.27
C ASP A 55 5.19 -19.50 -11.47
N GLN A 56 4.16 -18.85 -11.99
CA GLN A 56 4.14 -17.41 -12.23
C GLN A 56 4.41 -16.60 -10.94
N ILE A 57 3.89 -17.04 -9.80
CA ILE A 57 4.13 -16.37 -8.50
C ILE A 57 5.62 -16.40 -8.11
N ASN A 58 6.31 -17.54 -8.40
CA ASN A 58 7.73 -17.68 -8.11
C ASN A 58 8.57 -16.79 -9.03
N PHE A 59 8.19 -16.68 -10.29
CA PHE A 59 8.79 -15.76 -11.25
C PHE A 59 8.61 -14.32 -10.75
N ASN A 60 7.40 -13.92 -10.40
CA ASN A 60 7.10 -12.58 -9.92
C ASN A 60 7.89 -12.23 -8.64
N ALA A 61 7.99 -13.15 -7.68
CA ALA A 61 8.78 -12.95 -6.47
C ALA A 61 10.25 -12.67 -6.78
N ARG A 62 10.86 -13.42 -7.72
CA ARG A 62 12.26 -13.21 -8.11
C ARG A 62 12.47 -11.90 -8.87
N GLU A 63 11.59 -11.59 -9.81
CA GLU A 63 11.70 -10.36 -10.62
C GLU A 63 11.46 -9.10 -9.78
N PHE A 64 10.51 -9.18 -8.85
CA PHE A 64 10.29 -8.08 -7.91
C PHE A 64 11.54 -7.83 -7.05
N ALA A 65 12.13 -8.89 -6.47
CA ALA A 65 13.34 -8.76 -5.66
C ALA A 65 14.50 -8.12 -6.45
N ARG A 66 14.71 -8.51 -7.72
CA ARG A 66 15.71 -7.92 -8.60
C ARG A 66 15.42 -6.44 -8.90
N SER A 67 14.16 -6.11 -9.15
CA SER A 67 13.73 -4.74 -9.42
C SER A 67 13.92 -3.84 -8.20
N LEU A 68 13.59 -4.36 -7.03
CA LEU A 68 13.77 -3.68 -5.76
C LEU A 68 15.26 -3.41 -5.49
N ASP A 69 16.09 -4.44 -5.61
CA ASP A 69 17.55 -4.32 -5.44
C ASP A 69 18.15 -3.26 -6.39
N LYS A 70 17.71 -3.22 -7.63
CA LYS A 70 18.12 -2.20 -8.61
C LYS A 70 17.69 -0.77 -8.21
N ILE A 71 16.48 -0.60 -7.65
CA ILE A 71 15.99 0.71 -7.18
C ILE A 71 16.79 1.17 -5.96
N LEU A 72 17.09 0.25 -5.06
CA LEU A 72 17.80 0.54 -3.82
C LEU A 72 19.27 0.81 -4.08
N GLY A 73 19.91 0.04 -4.96
CA GLY A 73 21.35 0.13 -5.20
C GLY A 73 22.14 0.05 -3.88
N ASP A 74 23.13 0.90 -3.72
CA ASP A 74 23.97 0.98 -2.50
C ASP A 74 23.36 1.87 -1.39
N LYS A 75 22.11 2.30 -1.53
CA LYS A 75 21.47 3.21 -0.56
C LYS A 75 21.08 2.49 0.71
N MET A 76 21.31 3.15 1.84
CA MET A 76 20.81 2.66 3.12
C MET A 76 19.28 2.80 3.20
N LEU A 77 18.59 1.78 3.75
CA LEU A 77 17.13 1.71 3.85
C LEU A 77 16.57 2.42 5.10
N ASN A 78 17.19 3.50 5.53
CA ASN A 78 16.78 4.24 6.75
C ASN A 78 15.79 5.39 6.47
N GLY A 79 15.22 5.46 5.28
CA GLY A 79 14.29 6.52 4.91
C GLY A 79 13.64 6.32 3.56
N TRP A 80 13.08 7.40 3.04
CA TRP A 80 12.44 7.42 1.73
C TRP A 80 13.46 7.48 0.60
N ILE A 81 13.29 6.65 -0.41
CA ILE A 81 14.15 6.57 -1.60
C ILE A 81 13.33 6.95 -2.83
N SER A 82 13.82 7.89 -3.63
CA SER A 82 13.17 8.29 -4.88
C SER A 82 13.12 7.12 -5.88
N MET A 83 11.96 6.91 -6.48
CA MET A 83 11.77 5.92 -7.54
C MET A 83 12.03 6.49 -8.95
N GLY A 84 12.46 7.73 -9.04
CA GLY A 84 12.82 8.40 -10.29
C GLY A 84 12.00 9.66 -10.58
N PRO A 85 12.31 10.38 -11.66
CA PRO A 85 11.59 11.61 -12.04
C PRO A 85 10.09 11.36 -12.25
N GLY A 86 9.25 12.24 -11.71
CA GLY A 86 7.78 12.14 -11.83
C GLY A 86 7.15 10.97 -11.09
N ARG A 87 7.93 10.25 -10.28
CA ARG A 87 7.47 9.14 -9.43
C ARG A 87 7.59 9.50 -7.95
N GLY A 88 6.79 8.83 -7.14
CA GLY A 88 6.90 8.94 -5.69
C GLY A 88 8.18 8.32 -5.13
N ARG A 89 8.18 8.13 -3.85
CA ARG A 89 9.29 7.55 -3.09
C ARG A 89 8.91 6.17 -2.57
N LEU A 90 9.92 5.35 -2.37
CA LEU A 90 9.80 4.02 -1.78
C LEU A 90 10.38 4.03 -0.37
N LYS A 91 9.75 3.32 0.55
CA LYS A 91 10.26 3.02 1.88
C LYS A 91 10.06 1.56 2.20
N VAL A 92 11.08 0.89 2.70
CA VAL A 92 10.92 -0.38 3.40
C VAL A 92 10.73 -0.06 4.88
N GLU A 93 9.57 -0.42 5.43
CA GLU A 93 9.23 -0.13 6.82
C GLU A 93 9.46 -1.37 7.68
N LEU A 94 10.19 -1.19 8.77
CA LEU A 94 10.47 -2.26 9.72
C LEU A 94 9.23 -2.63 10.53
N GLY A 95 9.31 -3.75 11.25
CA GLY A 95 8.23 -4.17 12.15
C GLY A 95 8.08 -3.23 13.35
N HIS A 96 6.84 -3.06 13.78
CA HIS A 96 6.48 -2.29 14.96
C HIS A 96 5.74 -3.17 15.98
N PRO A 97 5.76 -2.82 17.28
CA PRO A 97 4.90 -3.47 18.27
C PRO A 97 3.41 -3.34 17.87
N PHE A 98 2.62 -4.33 18.25
CA PHE A 98 1.17 -4.22 18.07
C PHE A 98 0.63 -3.09 18.96
N PRO A 99 -0.12 -2.13 18.39
CA PRO A 99 -0.89 -1.17 19.18
C PRO A 99 -1.90 -1.89 20.09
N ASP A 100 -2.20 -1.34 21.25
CA ASP A 100 -3.12 -1.95 22.25
C ASP A 100 -4.45 -2.37 21.62
N MET A 101 -5.03 -1.49 20.80
CA MET A 101 -6.29 -1.77 20.08
C MET A 101 -6.19 -3.03 19.17
N MET A 102 -5.02 -3.30 18.60
CA MET A 102 -4.82 -4.48 17.76
C MET A 102 -4.49 -5.72 18.58
N GLN A 103 -3.81 -5.58 19.72
CA GLN A 103 -3.56 -6.70 20.65
C GLN A 103 -4.86 -7.29 21.16
N ASP A 104 -5.83 -6.44 21.48
CA ASP A 104 -7.16 -6.87 21.95
C ASP A 104 -8.03 -7.47 20.84
N SER A 105 -7.75 -7.12 19.57
CA SER A 105 -8.57 -7.51 18.42
C SER A 105 -8.08 -8.75 17.69
N PHE A 106 -6.77 -9.07 17.78
CA PHE A 106 -6.16 -10.17 17.06
C PHE A 106 -5.52 -11.18 18.00
N TYR A 107 -5.99 -12.43 17.92
CA TYR A 107 -5.50 -13.53 18.77
C TYR A 107 -4.16 -14.11 18.31
N GLU A 108 -3.74 -13.86 17.08
CA GLU A 108 -2.55 -14.44 16.47
C GLU A 108 -1.68 -13.38 15.82
N ASP A 109 -0.36 -13.57 15.92
CA ASP A 109 0.64 -12.78 15.20
C ASP A 109 0.86 -13.38 13.81
N THR A 110 0.14 -12.86 12.83
CA THR A 110 0.22 -13.30 11.44
C THR A 110 0.89 -12.24 10.55
N PRO A 111 1.45 -12.61 9.37
CA PRO A 111 1.96 -11.64 8.41
C PRO A 111 0.95 -10.55 8.05
N ASP A 112 -0.31 -10.91 7.82
CA ASP A 112 -1.41 -9.98 7.55
C ASP A 112 -1.56 -8.92 8.65
N HIS A 113 -1.53 -9.37 9.91
CA HIS A 113 -1.65 -8.46 11.05
C HIS A 113 -0.43 -7.54 11.16
N ARG A 114 0.77 -8.03 10.82
CA ARG A 114 1.99 -7.21 10.76
C ARG A 114 1.92 -6.14 9.67
N ILE A 115 1.31 -6.44 8.53
CA ILE A 115 1.06 -5.45 7.46
C ILE A 115 0.09 -4.36 7.96
N LEU A 116 -0.98 -4.74 8.66
CA LEU A 116 -1.92 -3.79 9.27
C LEU A 116 -1.25 -2.88 10.32
N VAL A 117 -0.34 -3.42 11.13
CA VAL A 117 0.45 -2.63 12.09
C VAL A 117 1.26 -1.56 11.37
N VAL A 118 1.94 -1.91 10.27
CA VAL A 118 2.70 -0.94 9.47
C VAL A 118 1.77 0.11 8.87
N ALA A 119 0.62 -0.27 8.34
CA ALA A 119 -0.34 0.68 7.78
C ALA A 119 -0.88 1.66 8.85
N GLN A 120 -1.16 1.16 10.06
CA GLN A 120 -1.56 1.99 11.19
C GLN A 120 -0.44 2.94 11.62
N TYR A 121 0.79 2.43 11.74
CA TYR A 121 1.96 3.25 12.06
C TYR A 121 2.16 4.38 11.05
N MET A 122 2.04 4.09 9.75
CA MET A 122 2.15 5.10 8.70
C MET A 122 1.05 6.15 8.82
N LYS A 123 -0.18 5.74 9.11
CA LYS A 123 -1.31 6.65 9.30
C LYS A 123 -1.11 7.59 10.49
N GLU A 124 -0.56 7.10 11.58
CA GLU A 124 -0.28 7.90 12.78
C GLU A 124 0.88 8.89 12.58
N ASN A 125 1.91 8.48 11.85
CA ASN A 125 3.10 9.31 11.62
C ASN A 125 2.96 10.30 10.45
N TYR A 126 1.95 10.11 9.58
CA TYR A 126 1.64 11.00 8.45
C TYR A 126 0.16 11.42 8.46
N PRO A 127 -0.30 12.11 9.52
CA PRO A 127 -1.73 12.43 9.70
C PRO A 127 -2.29 13.39 8.65
N GLU A 128 -1.42 14.10 7.92
CA GLU A 128 -1.75 15.00 6.83
C GLU A 128 -1.87 14.30 5.46
N ARG A 129 -1.56 13.00 5.41
CA ARG A 129 -1.56 12.22 4.17
C ARG A 129 -2.55 11.07 4.25
N MET A 130 -3.13 10.72 3.11
CA MET A 130 -3.97 9.54 3.00
C MET A 130 -3.07 8.29 2.91
N VAL A 131 -3.23 7.37 3.86
CA VAL A 131 -2.57 6.06 3.86
C VAL A 131 -3.58 5.01 3.45
N ILE A 132 -3.23 4.21 2.45
CA ILE A 132 -4.11 3.20 1.83
C ILE A 132 -3.37 1.87 1.77
N LEU A 133 -3.96 0.84 2.35
CA LEU A 133 -3.49 -0.53 2.17
C LEU A 133 -3.95 -1.07 0.81
N ILE A 134 -3.02 -1.57 0.02
CA ILE A 134 -3.30 -2.22 -1.26
C ILE A 134 -3.13 -3.73 -1.10
N THR A 135 -4.20 -4.46 -1.31
CA THR A 135 -4.20 -5.93 -1.20
C THR A 135 -5.27 -6.55 -2.09
N LYS A 136 -5.00 -7.74 -2.61
CA LYS A 136 -5.98 -8.57 -3.32
C LYS A 136 -6.83 -9.42 -2.37
N ASP A 137 -6.45 -9.51 -1.10
CA ASP A 137 -7.17 -10.28 -0.09
C ASP A 137 -8.37 -9.49 0.43
N VAL A 138 -9.58 -10.05 0.22
CA VAL A 138 -10.84 -9.46 0.69
C VAL A 138 -10.89 -9.37 2.21
N ASN A 139 -10.43 -10.43 2.91
CA ASN A 139 -10.47 -10.46 4.38
C ASN A 139 -9.52 -9.42 4.97
N LEU A 140 -8.33 -9.27 4.40
CA LEU A 140 -7.39 -8.25 4.84
C LEU A 140 -7.94 -6.84 4.60
N ARG A 141 -8.64 -6.59 3.48
CA ARG A 141 -9.35 -5.31 3.25
C ARG A 141 -10.43 -5.05 4.29
N ILE A 142 -11.22 -6.08 4.64
CA ILE A 142 -12.27 -5.95 5.67
C ILE A 142 -11.65 -5.63 7.03
N LYS A 143 -10.62 -6.37 7.45
CA LYS A 143 -9.87 -6.11 8.70
C LYS A 143 -9.30 -4.69 8.75
N SER A 144 -8.70 -4.24 7.65
CA SER A 144 -8.16 -2.89 7.52
C SER A 144 -9.22 -1.82 7.76
N LYS A 145 -10.36 -1.95 7.10
CA LYS A 145 -11.49 -1.02 7.25
C LYS A 145 -12.09 -1.03 8.66
N ALA A 146 -12.16 -2.19 9.31
CA ALA A 146 -12.60 -2.32 10.70
C ALA A 146 -11.68 -1.55 11.67
N LEU A 147 -10.39 -1.44 11.37
CA LEU A 147 -9.41 -0.64 12.10
C LEU A 147 -9.41 0.86 11.71
N GLY A 148 -10.29 1.26 10.78
CA GLY A 148 -10.32 2.63 10.26
C GLY A 148 -9.16 2.96 9.31
N ILE A 149 -8.52 1.94 8.74
CA ILE A 149 -7.46 2.08 7.73
C ILE A 149 -8.09 1.90 6.34
N GLU A 150 -7.92 2.88 5.46
CA GLU A 150 -8.39 2.77 4.07
C GLU A 150 -7.70 1.60 3.36
N ALA A 151 -8.46 0.82 2.59
CA ALA A 151 -7.93 -0.30 1.83
C ALA A 151 -8.59 -0.44 0.46
N GLN A 152 -7.80 -0.78 -0.55
CA GLN A 152 -8.23 -0.93 -1.93
C GLN A 152 -7.73 -2.23 -2.54
N ASP A 153 -8.47 -2.77 -3.51
CA ASP A 153 -8.01 -3.88 -4.34
C ASP A 153 -6.93 -3.40 -5.32
N TYR A 154 -5.96 -4.25 -5.60
CA TYR A 154 -5.00 -4.03 -6.66
C TYR A 154 -5.59 -4.44 -8.00
N LEU A 155 -5.96 -3.47 -8.82
CA LEU A 155 -6.38 -3.65 -10.19
C LEU A 155 -5.22 -3.27 -11.12
N THR A 156 -4.86 -4.16 -12.03
CA THR A 156 -3.72 -4.02 -12.95
C THR A 156 -3.81 -2.80 -13.89
N ASP A 157 -5.01 -2.27 -14.07
CA ASP A 157 -5.25 -1.07 -14.88
C ASP A 157 -5.33 0.19 -14.00
N LYS A 158 -4.17 0.68 -13.54
CA LYS A 158 -4.01 1.92 -12.77
C LYS A 158 -4.82 1.93 -11.47
N VAL A 159 -4.19 2.19 -10.36
CA VAL A 159 -4.90 2.58 -9.13
C VAL A 159 -5.77 3.79 -9.49
N ARG A 160 -7.01 3.54 -9.86
CA ARG A 160 -7.98 4.59 -10.17
C ARG A 160 -8.30 5.30 -8.87
N ASP A 161 -8.21 6.59 -8.91
CA ASP A 161 -8.69 7.45 -7.84
C ASP A 161 -10.23 7.42 -7.85
N GLU A 162 -10.81 6.31 -7.38
CA GLU A 162 -12.28 6.13 -7.35
C GLU A 162 -12.98 7.19 -6.51
N SER A 163 -12.26 7.85 -5.59
CA SER A 163 -12.80 8.96 -4.82
C SER A 163 -13.18 10.17 -5.71
N ILE A 164 -12.42 10.44 -6.77
CA ILE A 164 -12.73 11.52 -7.72
C ILE A 164 -13.86 11.12 -8.65
N VAL A 165 -13.90 9.85 -9.09
CA VAL A 165 -14.94 9.36 -10.01
C VAL A 165 -16.31 9.30 -9.34
N SER A 166 -16.37 8.97 -8.06
CA SER A 166 -17.61 8.95 -7.27
C SER A 166 -18.21 10.36 -7.10
N ILE A 167 -17.36 11.36 -6.83
CA ILE A 167 -17.80 12.75 -6.72
C ILE A 167 -18.26 13.32 -8.07
N SER A 168 -17.53 13.04 -9.14
CA SER A 168 -17.92 13.54 -10.48
C SER A 168 -19.19 12.88 -10.99
N LYS A 169 -19.43 11.60 -10.75
CA LYS A 169 -20.70 10.93 -11.09
C LYS A 169 -21.88 11.45 -10.27
N GLY A 170 -21.69 11.73 -8.98
CA GLY A 170 -22.72 12.33 -8.12
C GLY A 170 -23.12 13.73 -8.58
N VAL A 171 -22.17 14.56 -8.98
CA VAL A 171 -22.42 15.91 -9.50
C VAL A 171 -23.09 15.87 -10.87
N ILE A 172 -22.68 14.98 -11.77
CA ILE A 172 -23.28 14.85 -13.10
C ILE A 172 -24.72 14.34 -13.01
N LEU A 173 -25.02 13.38 -12.13
CA LEU A 173 -26.39 12.90 -11.92
C LEU A 173 -27.31 13.98 -11.31
N SER A 174 -26.79 14.84 -10.44
CA SER A 174 -27.52 15.96 -9.88
C SER A 174 -27.84 17.05 -10.92
N LEU A 175 -26.99 17.25 -11.91
CA LEU A 175 -27.20 18.20 -13.02
C LEU A 175 -28.15 17.67 -14.11
N ILE A 176 -28.35 16.37 -14.24
CA ILE A 176 -29.23 15.74 -15.24
C ILE A 176 -30.70 15.70 -14.75
N HIS A 177 -30.95 15.85 -13.45
CA HIS A 177 -32.29 15.83 -12.84
C HIS A 177 -32.90 17.22 -12.59
N ILE A 178 -32.29 18.26 -13.12
CA ILE A 178 -32.85 19.60 -13.22
C ILE A 178 -33.27 19.85 -14.65
#